data_e89ee39db0ab95497bedde8d441c5a4a
#
_entry.id   e89ee39db0ab95497bedde8d441c5a4a
#
_cell.length_a   1.000
_cell.length_b   1.000
_cell.length_c   1.000
_cell.angle_alpha   90.00
_cell.angle_beta   90.00
_cell.angle_gamma   90.00
#
_symmetry.space_group_name_H-M   'P 1'
#
loop_
_entity.id
_entity.type
_entity.pdbx_description
1 polymer ?
#
loop_
_entity_poly.entity_id
_entity_poly.type
_entity_poly.pdbx_seq_one_letter_code
_entity_poly.pdbx_strand_id
1 'polypeptide(L)'
;MVWRIVTGWKVTVTAFLAVALWWALQVFPTASFYFTANHMMVPDSPQGADVVLFVDREIKRPVYGRWTVTVRRYEGGGWVLACPPARGSSDYFPQAGLPDPLTLSWWTDGQCEVTEPGRYFITTTWAFEPRRLPGTRQTRPLVSNVFTIAEIEASGCQYRVSERGIVHGPDSPFWGLTARFPCFDDIDAAREYAIKERNGE
;
A
#
# COMPACT_ATOMS: atom_id res chain seq x y z
N MET A 1 2.00 -46.91 -49.28
CA MET A 1 2.64 -45.56 -49.03
C MET A 1 1.72 -44.55 -48.35
N VAL A 2 0.42 -44.60 -48.61
CA VAL A 2 -0.62 -43.65 -48.07
C VAL A 2 -0.75 -43.70 -46.53
N TRP A 3 -0.60 -44.86 -45.90
CA TRP A 3 -0.78 -45.04 -44.45
C TRP A 3 0.26 -44.31 -43.59
N ARG A 4 1.50 -44.11 -44.06
CA ARG A 4 2.56 -43.38 -43.37
C ARG A 4 2.31 -41.86 -43.36
N ILE A 5 1.65 -41.33 -44.38
CA ILE A 5 1.34 -39.90 -44.48
C ILE A 5 0.23 -39.52 -43.47
N VAL A 6 -0.79 -40.38 -43.34
CA VAL A 6 -1.93 -40.16 -42.43
C VAL A 6 -1.52 -40.21 -40.94
N THR A 7 -0.57 -41.09 -40.59
CA THR A 7 -0.04 -41.16 -39.22
C THR A 7 0.86 -39.96 -38.91
N GLY A 8 1.67 -39.51 -39.86
CA GLY A 8 2.51 -38.30 -39.69
C GLY A 8 1.67 -37.04 -39.45
N TRP A 9 0.59 -36.86 -40.24
CA TRP A 9 -0.32 -35.72 -40.07
C TRP A 9 -0.98 -35.68 -38.68
N LYS A 10 -1.48 -36.81 -38.18
CA LYS A 10 -2.10 -36.89 -36.85
C LYS A 10 -1.12 -36.53 -35.75
N VAL A 11 0.10 -37.01 -35.81
CA VAL A 11 1.17 -36.68 -34.84
C VAL A 11 1.50 -35.18 -34.88
N THR A 12 1.62 -34.60 -36.08
CA THR A 12 1.90 -33.15 -36.21
C THR A 12 0.79 -32.29 -35.67
N VAL A 13 -0.49 -32.62 -35.95
CA VAL A 13 -1.66 -31.88 -35.41
C VAL A 13 -1.73 -32.01 -33.91
N THR A 14 -1.51 -33.19 -33.34
CA THR A 14 -1.52 -33.39 -31.89
C THR A 14 -0.40 -32.60 -31.20
N ALA A 15 0.81 -32.60 -31.77
CA ALA A 15 1.91 -31.82 -31.25
C ALA A 15 1.61 -30.30 -31.27
N PHE A 16 1.06 -29.81 -32.39
CA PHE A 16 0.68 -28.42 -32.52
C PHE A 16 -0.40 -28.03 -31.51
N LEU A 17 -1.44 -28.84 -31.32
CA LEU A 17 -2.48 -28.61 -30.32
C LEU A 17 -1.93 -28.62 -28.89
N ALA A 18 -1.01 -29.52 -28.57
CA ALA A 18 -0.35 -29.58 -27.28
C ALA A 18 0.47 -28.30 -27.01
N VAL A 19 1.24 -27.84 -28.00
CA VAL A 19 2.00 -26.58 -27.89
C VAL A 19 1.06 -25.37 -27.77
N ALA A 20 -0.01 -25.31 -28.56
CA ALA A 20 -0.98 -24.23 -28.48
C ALA A 20 -1.71 -24.21 -27.13
N LEU A 21 -2.09 -25.37 -26.60
CA LEU A 21 -2.69 -25.50 -25.27
C LEU A 21 -1.70 -25.08 -24.19
N TRP A 22 -0.46 -25.54 -24.28
CA TRP A 22 0.61 -25.13 -23.36
C TRP A 22 0.79 -23.61 -23.37
N TRP A 23 0.84 -23.01 -24.55
CA TRP A 23 0.97 -21.56 -24.70
C TRP A 23 -0.25 -20.82 -24.13
N ALA A 24 -1.46 -21.30 -24.40
CA ALA A 24 -2.69 -20.75 -23.83
C ALA A 24 -2.68 -20.78 -22.30
N LEU A 25 -2.22 -21.87 -21.68
CA LEU A 25 -2.07 -22.00 -20.23
C LEU A 25 -1.02 -21.05 -19.65
N GLN A 26 -0.04 -20.60 -20.43
CA GLN A 26 0.94 -19.59 -20.01
C GLN A 26 0.38 -18.16 -20.05
N VAL A 27 -0.53 -17.87 -20.98
CA VAL A 27 -1.08 -16.53 -21.19
C VAL A 27 -2.37 -16.34 -20.40
N PHE A 28 -3.19 -17.35 -20.29
CA PHE A 28 -4.47 -17.34 -19.59
C PHE A 28 -4.44 -18.34 -18.41
N PRO A 29 -5.11 -18.00 -17.31
CA PRO A 29 -5.80 -16.74 -16.99
C PRO A 29 -4.85 -15.60 -16.63
N THR A 30 -5.26 -14.37 -16.91
CA THR A 30 -4.53 -13.15 -16.53
C THR A 30 -4.57 -12.91 -15.02
N ALA A 31 -3.77 -11.96 -14.51
CA ALA A 31 -3.78 -11.60 -13.08
C ALA A 31 -5.18 -11.21 -12.57
N SER A 32 -5.98 -10.55 -13.40
CA SER A 32 -7.35 -10.12 -13.07
C SER A 32 -8.35 -11.26 -12.83
N PHE A 33 -7.99 -12.49 -13.21
CA PHE A 33 -8.77 -13.68 -12.88
C PHE A 33 -8.66 -14.09 -11.40
N TYR A 34 -7.56 -13.72 -10.75
CA TYR A 34 -7.27 -14.02 -9.35
C TYR A 34 -7.51 -12.84 -8.44
N PHE A 35 -7.15 -11.66 -8.92
CA PHE A 35 -7.09 -10.45 -8.12
C PHE A 35 -7.31 -9.22 -9.00
N THR A 36 -8.10 -8.28 -8.51
CA THR A 36 -8.22 -6.95 -9.10
C THR A 36 -7.87 -5.90 -8.06
N ALA A 37 -7.18 -4.84 -8.50
CA ALA A 37 -7.00 -3.62 -7.75
C ALA A 37 -7.24 -2.47 -8.73
N ASN A 38 -8.28 -1.67 -8.47
CA ASN A 38 -8.78 -0.70 -9.40
C ASN A 38 -8.34 0.72 -9.05
N HIS A 39 -8.30 1.03 -7.76
CA HIS A 39 -8.06 2.37 -7.28
C HIS A 39 -7.26 2.36 -5.98
N MET A 40 -6.38 3.34 -5.82
CA MET A 40 -5.66 3.59 -4.59
C MET A 40 -5.71 5.09 -4.29
N MET A 41 -6.24 5.44 -3.14
CA MET A 41 -6.34 6.81 -2.65
C MET A 41 -5.52 6.98 -1.38
N VAL A 42 -4.76 8.05 -1.32
CA VAL A 42 -3.95 8.44 -0.18
C VAL A 42 -4.32 9.87 0.17
N PRO A 43 -4.93 10.13 1.33
CA PRO A 43 -5.19 11.49 1.79
C PRO A 43 -3.90 12.21 2.16
N ASP A 44 -3.94 13.53 2.14
CA ASP A 44 -2.87 14.34 2.70
C ASP A 44 -2.71 14.04 4.19
N SER A 45 -1.48 14.05 4.67
CA SER A 45 -1.15 13.71 6.04
C SER A 45 -0.20 14.73 6.66
N PRO A 46 -0.28 15.00 7.96
CA PRO A 46 0.72 15.84 8.63
C PRO A 46 2.04 15.07 8.76
N GLN A 47 3.13 15.80 8.83
CA GLN A 47 4.45 15.26 9.09
C GLN A 47 4.47 14.40 10.37
N GLY A 48 5.11 13.24 10.31
CA GLY A 48 5.21 12.32 11.44
C GLY A 48 3.98 11.43 11.68
N ALA A 49 2.87 11.64 10.96
CA ALA A 49 1.77 10.69 10.94
C ALA A 49 2.05 9.56 9.93
N ASP A 50 1.57 8.36 10.24
CA ASP A 50 1.64 7.26 9.28
C ASP A 50 0.73 7.55 8.07
N VAL A 51 1.22 7.23 6.90
CA VAL A 51 0.48 7.44 5.65
C VAL A 51 -0.58 6.37 5.50
N VAL A 52 -1.83 6.78 5.45
CA VAL A 52 -3.00 5.89 5.31
C VAL A 52 -3.35 5.71 3.85
N LEU A 53 -3.62 4.47 3.44
CA LEU A 53 -3.96 4.10 2.07
C LEU A 53 -5.32 3.40 2.02
N PHE A 54 -6.16 3.82 1.10
CA PHE A 54 -7.41 3.15 0.75
C PHE A 54 -7.20 2.48 -0.61
N VAL A 55 -7.29 1.16 -0.64
CA VAL A 55 -7.07 0.38 -1.87
C VAL A 55 -8.32 -0.42 -2.19
N ASP A 56 -9.00 -0.04 -3.28
CA ASP A 56 -10.08 -0.85 -3.85
C ASP A 56 -9.51 -2.09 -4.50
N ARG A 57 -9.65 -3.23 -3.82
CA ARG A 57 -9.10 -4.52 -4.25
C ARG A 57 -10.04 -5.66 -3.93
N GLU A 58 -10.05 -6.64 -4.83
CA GLU A 58 -10.87 -7.84 -4.71
C GLU A 58 -10.01 -9.08 -4.95
N ILE A 59 -10.05 -10.02 -4.02
CA ILE A 59 -9.47 -11.35 -4.18
C ILE A 59 -10.54 -12.29 -4.68
N LYS A 60 -10.41 -12.74 -5.93
CA LYS A 60 -11.42 -13.61 -6.58
C LYS A 60 -11.15 -15.09 -6.36
N ARG A 61 -9.89 -15.47 -6.20
CA ARG A 61 -9.46 -16.87 -6.05
C ARG A 61 -8.24 -16.99 -5.15
N PRO A 62 -8.10 -18.11 -4.44
CA PRO A 62 -6.91 -18.35 -3.63
C PRO A 62 -5.65 -18.34 -4.50
N VAL A 63 -4.66 -17.54 -4.11
CA VAL A 63 -3.42 -17.38 -4.86
C VAL A 63 -2.29 -16.93 -3.94
N TYR A 64 -1.08 -17.41 -4.17
CA TYR A 64 0.12 -16.83 -3.57
C TYR A 64 0.55 -15.61 -4.39
N GLY A 65 0.82 -14.50 -3.73
CA GLY A 65 1.20 -13.26 -4.38
C GLY A 65 2.36 -12.56 -3.69
N ARG A 66 3.17 -11.93 -4.51
CA ARG A 66 4.23 -11.00 -4.09
C ARG A 66 3.83 -9.60 -4.50
N TRP A 67 4.17 -8.60 -3.69
CA TRP A 67 3.97 -7.21 -4.05
C TRP A 67 5.29 -6.44 -4.00
N THR A 68 5.32 -5.36 -4.76
CA THR A 68 6.39 -4.36 -4.70
C THR A 68 5.72 -3.00 -4.58
N VAL A 69 6.13 -2.24 -3.57
CA VAL A 69 5.68 -0.87 -3.30
C VAL A 69 6.84 0.07 -3.52
N THR A 70 6.58 1.16 -4.23
CA THR A 70 7.56 2.21 -4.51
C THR A 70 6.95 3.55 -4.14
N VAL A 71 7.58 4.29 -3.26
CA VAL A 71 7.20 5.65 -2.88
C VAL A 71 8.12 6.64 -3.58
N ARG A 72 7.52 7.62 -4.23
CA ARG A 72 8.26 8.68 -4.92
C ARG A 72 7.91 10.04 -4.34
N ARG A 73 8.91 10.89 -4.21
CA ARG A 73 8.82 12.28 -3.78
C ARG A 73 9.09 13.21 -4.96
N TYR A 74 8.41 14.34 -5.01
CA TYR A 74 8.70 15.38 -5.98
C TYR A 74 9.85 16.28 -5.47
N GLU A 75 10.94 16.32 -6.21
CA GLU A 75 12.14 17.07 -5.86
C GLU A 75 12.84 17.57 -7.12
N GLY A 76 13.33 18.83 -7.11
CA GLY A 76 14.12 19.38 -8.21
C GLY A 76 13.43 19.37 -9.58
N GLY A 77 12.09 19.40 -9.65
CA GLY A 77 11.33 19.36 -10.90
C GLY A 77 11.03 17.94 -11.41
N GLY A 78 11.38 16.89 -10.65
CA GLY A 78 11.14 15.48 -11.01
C GLY A 78 10.70 14.60 -9.84
N TRP A 79 10.37 13.34 -10.16
CA TRP A 79 9.99 12.34 -9.18
C TRP A 79 11.17 11.43 -8.85
N VAL A 80 11.65 11.47 -7.62
CA VAL A 80 12.74 10.62 -7.11
C VAL A 80 12.20 9.56 -6.15
N LEU A 81 12.98 8.52 -5.89
CA LEU A 81 12.63 7.53 -4.87
C LEU A 81 12.76 8.17 -3.49
N ALA A 82 11.69 8.11 -2.68
CA ALA A 82 11.70 8.55 -1.29
C ALA A 82 12.37 7.53 -0.38
N CYS A 83 12.25 6.25 -0.71
CA CYS A 83 12.84 5.13 0.03
C CYS A 83 13.12 3.96 -0.92
N PRO A 84 13.92 2.97 -0.53
CA PRO A 84 14.10 1.75 -1.28
C PRO A 84 12.75 1.06 -1.53
N PRO A 85 12.54 0.42 -2.71
CA PRO A 85 11.31 -0.31 -2.98
C PRO A 85 11.09 -1.43 -1.96
N ALA A 86 9.98 -1.38 -1.23
CA ALA A 86 9.59 -2.42 -0.31
C ALA A 86 8.95 -3.60 -1.05
N ARG A 87 9.15 -4.81 -0.53
CA ARG A 87 8.64 -6.05 -1.12
C ARG A 87 8.12 -6.98 -0.05
N GLY A 88 7.05 -7.66 -0.37
CA GLY A 88 6.51 -8.68 0.51
C GLY A 88 5.76 -9.76 -0.26
N SER A 89 5.26 -10.75 0.47
CA SER A 89 4.48 -11.86 -0.08
C SER A 89 3.45 -12.35 0.91
N SER A 90 2.35 -12.87 0.40
CA SER A 90 1.30 -13.46 1.21
C SER A 90 0.46 -14.46 0.41
N ASP A 91 -0.21 -15.34 1.12
CA ASP A 91 -1.34 -16.10 0.59
C ASP A 91 -2.60 -15.23 0.61
N TYR A 92 -3.24 -15.11 -0.54
CA TYR A 92 -4.48 -14.35 -0.72
C TYR A 92 -5.67 -15.32 -0.83
N PHE A 93 -6.72 -15.06 -0.05
CA PHE A 93 -7.96 -15.84 -0.04
C PHE A 93 -9.18 -14.92 -0.16
N PRO A 94 -10.22 -15.31 -0.91
CA PRO A 94 -11.42 -14.48 -1.08
C PRO A 94 -12.13 -14.09 0.23
N GLN A 95 -12.01 -14.94 1.26
CA GLN A 95 -12.62 -14.72 2.58
C GLN A 95 -11.68 -14.00 3.57
N ALA A 96 -10.43 -13.81 3.22
CA ALA A 96 -9.51 -13.09 4.08
C ALA A 96 -9.89 -11.60 4.08
N GLY A 97 -10.29 -11.09 5.24
CA GLY A 97 -10.39 -9.65 5.45
C GLY A 97 -9.02 -9.02 5.20
N LEU A 98 -8.94 -8.16 4.22
CA LEU A 98 -7.75 -7.35 4.00
C LEU A 98 -7.86 -6.10 4.86
N PRO A 99 -6.76 -5.63 5.47
CA PRO A 99 -6.79 -4.37 6.21
C PRO A 99 -7.29 -3.24 5.30
N ASP A 100 -8.27 -2.48 5.79
CA ASP A 100 -8.78 -1.29 5.13
C ASP A 100 -9.22 -0.30 6.22
N PRO A 101 -8.56 0.85 6.39
CA PRO A 101 -7.41 1.31 5.59
C PRO A 101 -6.12 0.55 5.89
N LEU A 102 -5.19 0.57 4.93
CA LEU A 102 -3.80 0.17 5.11
C LEU A 102 -2.98 1.34 5.62
N THR A 103 -1.93 1.07 6.40
CA THR A 103 -0.89 2.06 6.65
C THR A 103 0.37 1.72 5.86
N LEU A 104 1.12 2.75 5.47
CA LEU A 104 2.35 2.56 4.69
C LEU A 104 3.39 1.78 5.50
N SER A 105 3.53 2.08 6.78
CA SER A 105 4.44 1.39 7.69
C SER A 105 4.12 -0.11 7.76
N TRP A 106 2.85 -0.48 7.92
CA TRP A 106 2.43 -1.88 7.94
C TRP A 106 2.70 -2.56 6.59
N TRP A 107 2.36 -1.88 5.48
CA TRP A 107 2.51 -2.48 4.15
C TRP A 107 3.96 -2.67 3.74
N THR A 108 4.85 -1.80 4.21
CA THR A 108 6.28 -1.86 3.89
C THR A 108 7.11 -2.55 4.99
N ASP A 109 6.46 -3.06 6.04
CA ASP A 109 7.13 -3.64 7.21
C ASP A 109 8.19 -2.67 7.79
N GLY A 110 7.81 -1.39 7.90
CA GLY A 110 8.69 -0.31 8.37
C GLY A 110 9.87 0.03 7.44
N GLN A 111 9.98 -0.59 6.26
CA GLN A 111 11.09 -0.35 5.34
C GLN A 111 11.04 1.01 4.64
N CYS A 112 9.88 1.66 4.67
CA CYS A 112 9.68 2.97 4.06
C CYS A 112 8.86 3.86 4.98
N GLU A 113 9.51 4.83 5.57
CA GLU A 113 8.89 5.89 6.37
C GLU A 113 8.96 7.20 5.61
N VAL A 114 7.82 7.87 5.47
CA VAL A 114 7.71 9.17 4.81
C VAL A 114 7.61 10.23 5.90
N THR A 115 8.75 10.79 6.27
CA THR A 115 8.87 11.74 7.39
C THR A 115 9.09 13.18 6.96
N GLU A 116 9.50 13.40 5.72
CA GLU A 116 9.82 14.73 5.22
C GLU A 116 8.60 15.40 4.56
N PRO A 117 8.38 16.70 4.78
CA PRO A 117 7.34 17.45 4.08
C PRO A 117 7.56 17.42 2.57
N GLY A 118 6.46 17.39 1.81
CA GLY A 118 6.56 17.38 0.36
C GLY A 118 5.39 16.68 -0.33
N ARG A 119 5.50 16.57 -1.66
CA ARG A 119 4.51 15.89 -2.50
C ARG A 119 5.00 14.49 -2.85
N TYR A 120 4.10 13.53 -2.75
CA TYR A 120 4.40 12.12 -2.91
C TYR A 120 3.36 11.41 -3.79
N PHE A 121 3.73 10.29 -4.36
CA PHE A 121 2.80 9.27 -4.82
C PHE A 121 3.38 7.87 -4.61
N ILE A 122 2.49 6.89 -4.58
CA ILE A 122 2.81 5.48 -4.34
C ILE A 122 2.46 4.69 -5.59
N THR A 123 3.33 3.79 -5.98
CA THR A 123 3.07 2.80 -7.03
C THR A 123 3.23 1.40 -6.46
N THR A 124 2.27 0.53 -6.74
CA THR A 124 2.35 -0.87 -6.35
C THR A 124 2.07 -1.80 -7.52
N THR A 125 2.70 -2.95 -7.50
CA THR A 125 2.45 -4.05 -8.43
C THR A 125 2.35 -5.35 -7.67
N TRP A 126 1.48 -6.26 -8.13
CA TRP A 126 1.39 -7.62 -7.61
C TRP A 126 1.79 -8.62 -8.67
N ALA A 127 2.48 -9.66 -8.25
CA ALA A 127 2.86 -10.80 -9.06
C ALA A 127 2.30 -12.06 -8.40
N PHE A 128 1.44 -12.80 -9.10
CA PHE A 128 0.74 -13.96 -8.58
C PHE A 128 1.30 -15.25 -9.17
N GLU A 129 1.45 -16.25 -8.33
CA GLU A 129 1.86 -17.60 -8.69
C GLU A 129 0.66 -18.55 -8.46
N PRO A 130 -0.10 -18.87 -9.52
CA PRO A 130 -1.21 -19.80 -9.40
C PRO A 130 -0.72 -21.19 -9.02
N ARG A 131 -1.29 -21.79 -7.97
CA ARG A 131 -0.83 -23.10 -7.45
C ARG A 131 -0.88 -24.25 -8.45
N ARG A 132 -1.73 -24.16 -9.48
CA ARG A 132 -1.99 -25.25 -10.42
C ARG A 132 -1.60 -24.93 -11.87
N LEU A 133 -1.13 -23.73 -12.14
CA LEU A 133 -0.77 -23.28 -13.47
C LEU A 133 0.66 -22.73 -13.45
N PRO A 134 1.46 -23.02 -14.45
CA PRO A 134 2.81 -22.51 -14.53
C PRO A 134 2.81 -21.01 -14.80
N GLY A 135 3.90 -20.35 -14.39
CA GLY A 135 4.21 -18.96 -14.68
C GLY A 135 3.57 -17.96 -13.69
N THR A 136 4.21 -16.82 -13.63
CA THR A 136 3.81 -15.69 -12.80
C THR A 136 2.86 -14.78 -13.58
N ARG A 137 1.81 -14.30 -12.92
CA ARG A 137 0.85 -13.33 -13.46
C ARG A 137 1.04 -12.00 -12.74
N GLN A 138 1.36 -10.96 -13.50
CA GLN A 138 1.61 -9.63 -12.94
C GLN A 138 0.42 -8.70 -13.22
N THR A 139 0.04 -7.89 -12.23
CA THR A 139 -0.92 -6.82 -12.42
C THR A 139 -0.28 -5.65 -13.18
N ARG A 140 -1.12 -4.78 -13.73
CA ARG A 140 -0.64 -3.45 -14.11
C ARG A 140 -0.24 -2.69 -12.84
N PRO A 141 0.73 -1.78 -12.94
CA PRO A 141 1.04 -0.89 -11.83
C PRO A 141 -0.19 -0.10 -11.41
N LEU A 142 -0.50 -0.11 -10.12
CA LEU A 142 -1.51 0.75 -9.52
C LEU A 142 -0.80 1.96 -8.94
N VAL A 143 -1.24 3.15 -9.33
CA VAL A 143 -0.65 4.42 -8.91
C VAL A 143 -1.67 5.18 -8.07
N SER A 144 -1.25 5.74 -6.93
CA SER A 144 -2.10 6.59 -6.11
C SER A 144 -2.29 7.97 -6.74
N ASN A 145 -3.21 8.75 -6.19
CA ASN A 145 -3.17 10.19 -6.33
C ASN A 145 -1.83 10.74 -5.80
N VAL A 146 -1.49 11.95 -6.22
CA VAL A 146 -0.46 12.74 -5.54
C VAL A 146 -1.06 13.23 -4.21
N PHE A 147 -0.34 13.03 -3.12
CA PHE A 147 -0.70 13.50 -1.79
C PHE A 147 0.44 14.34 -1.21
N THR A 148 0.13 15.12 -0.20
CA THR A 148 1.07 16.03 0.46
C THR A 148 1.31 15.58 1.89
N ILE A 149 2.56 15.51 2.29
CA ILE A 149 2.95 15.53 3.70
C ILE A 149 3.15 17.01 4.06
N ALA A 150 2.21 17.52 4.83
CA ALA A 150 2.28 18.90 5.28
C ALA A 150 3.36 19.02 6.36
N GLU A 151 4.20 20.04 6.22
CA GLU A 151 5.07 20.45 7.31
C GLU A 151 4.19 20.75 8.53
N ILE A 152 4.54 20.17 9.66
CA ILE A 152 3.96 20.66 10.89
C ILE A 152 4.56 22.06 11.07
N GLU A 153 3.81 23.07 10.64
CA GLU A 153 4.16 24.42 11.04
C GLU A 153 4.43 24.36 12.55
N ALA A 154 5.62 24.76 12.93
CA ALA A 154 5.95 25.06 14.31
C ALA A 154 5.16 26.33 14.70
N SER A 155 3.84 26.32 14.42
CA SER A 155 2.92 27.32 14.88
C SER A 155 2.89 27.17 16.38
N GLY A 156 3.64 28.00 17.08
CA GLY A 156 3.51 28.28 18.52
C GLY A 156 3.10 27.14 19.48
N CYS A 157 2.86 25.94 18.96
CA CYS A 157 2.36 24.81 19.71
C CYS A 157 3.43 24.31 20.66
N GLN A 158 3.34 24.70 21.90
CA GLN A 158 4.26 24.25 22.94
C GLN A 158 3.69 23.11 23.79
N TYR A 159 2.37 23.00 23.85
CA TYR A 159 1.70 22.01 24.69
C TYR A 159 0.52 21.36 23.96
N ARG A 160 0.35 20.06 24.14
CA ARG A 160 -0.79 19.29 23.62
C ARG A 160 -1.48 18.55 24.76
N VAL A 161 -2.81 18.52 24.74
CA VAL A 161 -3.59 17.85 25.78
C VAL A 161 -4.25 16.61 25.19
N SER A 162 -3.92 15.43 25.75
CA SER A 162 -4.54 14.17 25.35
C SER A 162 -5.99 14.07 25.82
N GLU A 163 -6.75 13.15 25.22
CA GLU A 163 -8.13 12.81 25.62
C GLU A 163 -8.28 12.43 27.11
N ARG A 164 -7.19 12.12 27.78
CA ARG A 164 -7.14 11.82 29.23
C ARG A 164 -6.76 13.03 30.07
N GLY A 165 -6.70 14.22 29.47
CA GLY A 165 -6.30 15.44 30.17
C GLY A 165 -4.84 15.46 30.61
N ILE A 166 -3.94 14.76 29.85
CA ILE A 166 -2.49 14.79 30.09
C ILE A 166 -1.88 15.84 29.18
N VAL A 167 -1.14 16.79 29.75
CA VAL A 167 -0.40 17.81 29.00
C VAL A 167 0.95 17.27 28.58
N HIS A 168 1.23 17.32 27.28
CA HIS A 168 2.50 16.91 26.68
C HIS A 168 3.24 18.14 26.16
N GLY A 169 4.47 18.33 26.57
CA GLY A 169 5.38 19.33 26.01
C GLY A 169 6.21 18.78 24.84
N PRO A 170 6.99 19.62 24.15
CA PRO A 170 7.80 19.23 22.98
C PRO A 170 8.85 18.16 23.31
N ASP A 171 9.32 18.08 24.53
CA ASP A 171 10.28 17.06 24.98
C ASP A 171 9.62 15.73 25.36
N SER A 172 8.30 15.63 25.28
CA SER A 172 7.60 14.39 25.57
C SER A 172 7.90 13.32 24.52
N PRO A 173 8.26 12.07 24.94
CA PRO A 173 8.45 10.97 24.00
C PRO A 173 7.20 10.63 23.19
N PHE A 174 6.04 11.13 23.63
CA PHE A 174 4.74 10.95 22.95
C PHE A 174 4.36 12.14 22.09
N TRP A 175 5.20 13.17 21.93
CA TRP A 175 4.85 14.39 21.22
C TRP A 175 4.36 14.14 19.78
N GLY A 176 5.03 13.31 19.01
CA GLY A 176 4.63 12.95 17.65
C GLY A 176 3.28 12.21 17.60
N LEU A 177 2.97 11.39 18.60
CA LEU A 177 1.72 10.64 18.70
C LEU A 177 0.54 11.52 19.10
N THR A 178 0.79 12.72 19.62
CA THR A 178 -0.23 13.68 20.07
C THR A 178 -0.61 14.71 19.01
N ALA A 179 -0.16 14.56 17.76
CA ALA A 179 -0.40 15.51 16.67
C ALA A 179 -1.89 15.83 16.44
N ARG A 180 -2.79 14.91 16.76
CA ARG A 180 -4.25 15.04 16.65
C ARG A 180 -4.91 15.75 17.83
N PHE A 181 -4.19 16.01 18.90
CA PHE A 181 -4.73 16.61 20.10
C PHE A 181 -4.71 18.14 20.04
N PRO A 182 -5.62 18.83 20.76
CA PRO A 182 -5.61 20.26 20.86
C PRO A 182 -4.25 20.81 21.28
N CYS A 183 -3.87 21.89 20.64
CA CYS A 183 -2.59 22.55 20.79
C CYS A 183 -2.71 23.90 21.47
N PHE A 184 -1.78 24.22 22.35
CA PHE A 184 -1.74 25.45 23.13
C PHE A 184 -0.32 26.02 23.11
N ASP A 185 -0.24 27.34 23.01
CA ASP A 185 1.03 28.07 23.04
C ASP A 185 1.50 28.31 24.48
N ASP A 186 0.56 28.25 25.43
CA ASP A 186 0.77 28.47 26.84
C ASP A 186 0.39 27.25 27.69
N ILE A 187 1.21 26.96 28.71
CA ILE A 187 1.01 25.81 29.60
C ILE A 187 -0.22 25.97 30.49
N ASP A 188 -0.57 27.19 30.86
CA ASP A 188 -1.69 27.42 31.74
C ASP A 188 -3.02 27.23 31.00
N ALA A 189 -3.09 27.66 29.74
CA ALA A 189 -4.23 27.36 28.86
C ALA A 189 -4.38 25.86 28.62
N ALA A 190 -3.27 25.13 28.40
CA ALA A 190 -3.28 23.68 28.25
C ALA A 190 -3.76 22.96 29.51
N ARG A 191 -3.37 23.43 30.70
CA ARG A 191 -3.80 22.86 31.97
C ARG A 191 -5.29 23.12 32.25
N GLU A 192 -5.76 24.32 31.98
CA GLU A 192 -7.18 24.66 32.12
C GLU A 192 -8.06 23.75 31.24
N TYR A 193 -7.68 23.60 29.99
CA TYR A 193 -8.35 22.68 29.08
C TYR A 193 -8.32 21.23 29.60
N ALA A 194 -7.16 20.75 30.07
CA ALA A 194 -6.99 19.41 30.61
C ALA A 194 -7.87 19.13 31.83
N ILE A 195 -8.12 20.15 32.65
CA ILE A 195 -9.03 20.05 33.82
C ILE A 195 -10.47 19.94 33.34
N LYS A 196 -10.91 20.77 32.39
CA LYS A 196 -12.26 20.70 31.82
C LYS A 196 -12.55 19.35 31.17
N GLU A 197 -11.62 18.88 30.36
CA GLU A 197 -11.74 17.57 29.67
C GLU A 197 -11.85 16.41 30.68
N ARG A 198 -11.09 16.48 31.78
CA ARG A 198 -11.14 15.47 32.85
C ARG A 198 -12.47 15.50 33.62
N ASN A 199 -13.06 16.67 33.79
CA ASN A 199 -14.32 16.86 34.52
C ASN A 199 -15.55 16.60 33.63
N GLY A 200 -15.36 16.43 32.31
CA GLY A 200 -16.45 16.23 31.36
C GLY A 200 -17.29 17.49 31.10
N GLU A 201 -16.67 18.68 31.22
CA GLU A 201 -17.27 19.98 30.96
C GLU A 201 -17.11 20.46 29.52
#